data_08fe226f824ed049ce79829adbcf98f0
#
_entry.id   08fe226f824ed049ce79829adbcf98f0
#
_cell.length_a   1.000
_cell.length_b   1.000
_cell.length_c   1.000
_cell.angle_alpha   90.00
_cell.angle_beta   90.00
_cell.angle_gamma   90.00
#
_symmetry.space_group_name_H-M   'P 1'
#
loop_
_entity.id
_entity.type
_entity.pdbx_description
1 polymer ?
#
loop_
_entity_poly.entity_id
_entity_poly.type
_entity_poly.pdbx_seq_one_letter_code
_entity_poly.pdbx_strand_id
1 'polypeptide(L)'
;MASRQPRSNGNVVKFRKKPKAALIIFIIVLIYVIAFVWLYATRRKVQTYVVNTGTLTANTVFSGIAVRQESIMNSAYNGNVNYYMREGTKAKVGDIVYTVDETGRVAQLIADASNSDSNSLSDENLKIIKSTLNSFKTAYSGDNFSAVYDLKADLNSTVLQSINENIMSNLDSIISSTGSQNLFQTIHADTSGIVVYSIDGYESLTENDITKDTFKKDKYNKNNLKSQDIIVSGNPAYKMVTSENWYIYIQLTQSDIDKYELNGRNSLQIRFVKDNITAEVPFSIVKKDDIILGRFSLDKYMIRYATDRFIDIEIQASASNGLKIPLSSIVEKDFYTIPKSYMTTGGNTSTYGFLCEHYVNNELVTEFIAADIYAVKDDMCYVDMNSFGQGDTILQTDSRDRYTVGTKAALQGVYCANTGYTIFRTIEIVEQNSEYCIVRKGTSYGISVYDHIILEGSNVNENEMIY
;
A
#
# COMPACT_ATOMS: atom_id res chain seq x y z
N MET A 1 -30.26 68.94 97.53
CA MET A 1 -30.48 69.65 96.30
C MET A 1 -29.44 69.14 95.27
N ALA A 2 -29.88 68.37 94.30
CA ALA A 2 -28.99 67.71 93.37
C ALA A 2 -29.13 68.42 92.00
N SER A 3 -28.04 68.94 91.47
CA SER A 3 -27.99 69.58 90.16
C SER A 3 -27.63 68.51 89.12
N ARG A 4 -28.51 68.35 88.09
CA ARG A 4 -28.27 67.51 86.92
C ARG A 4 -27.40 68.26 85.89
N GLN A 5 -26.29 67.66 85.49
CA GLN A 5 -25.54 68.09 84.30
C GLN A 5 -26.14 67.55 83.02
N PRO A 6 -26.08 68.31 81.89
CA PRO A 6 -26.63 67.89 80.59
C PRO A 6 -25.65 66.97 79.84
N ARG A 7 -26.22 65.91 79.22
CA ARG A 7 -25.52 64.96 78.33
C ARG A 7 -25.11 65.66 77.03
N SER A 8 -23.84 65.61 76.70
CA SER A 8 -23.25 66.05 75.47
C SER A 8 -23.68 65.07 74.32
N ASN A 9 -24.34 65.57 73.30
CA ASN A 9 -24.67 64.88 72.05
C ASN A 9 -23.36 64.72 71.28
N GLY A 10 -22.79 63.47 71.17
CA GLY A 10 -21.70 63.11 70.31
C GLY A 10 -22.14 63.08 68.85
N ASN A 11 -21.67 63.97 68.05
CA ASN A 11 -21.89 63.94 66.56
C ASN A 11 -21.23 62.69 66.00
N VAL A 12 -22.04 61.76 65.46
CA VAL A 12 -21.54 60.59 64.73
C VAL A 12 -21.12 61.06 63.32
N VAL A 13 -19.82 61.21 63.10
CA VAL A 13 -19.25 61.51 61.78
C VAL A 13 -19.26 60.26 60.92
N LYS A 14 -20.13 60.15 59.89
CA LYS A 14 -20.12 59.09 58.89
C LYS A 14 -18.85 59.25 58.04
N PHE A 15 -17.86 58.38 58.24
CA PHE A 15 -16.69 58.27 57.32
C PHE A 15 -17.17 57.78 55.96
N ARG A 16 -17.24 58.62 54.96
CA ARG A 16 -17.30 58.25 53.54
C ARG A 16 -15.98 57.58 53.15
N LYS A 17 -16.01 56.25 52.96
CA LYS A 17 -14.88 55.54 52.40
C LYS A 17 -14.64 56.06 50.99
N LYS A 18 -13.55 56.84 50.78
CA LYS A 18 -13.13 57.26 49.44
C LYS A 18 -12.77 55.99 48.67
N PRO A 19 -13.27 55.76 47.45
CA PRO A 19 -12.83 54.63 46.65
C PRO A 19 -11.31 54.76 46.46
N LYS A 20 -10.59 53.71 46.83
CA LYS A 20 -9.12 53.70 46.69
C LYS A 20 -8.83 53.66 45.18
N ALA A 21 -8.45 54.80 44.58
CA ALA A 21 -8.09 54.85 43.16
C ALA A 21 -7.09 53.77 42.76
N ALA A 22 -6.20 53.40 43.66
CA ALA A 22 -5.27 52.29 43.47
C ALA A 22 -5.97 50.94 43.26
N LEU A 23 -7.14 50.67 43.86
CA LEU A 23 -7.89 49.43 43.68
C LEU A 23 -8.57 49.39 42.32
N ILE A 24 -9.04 50.54 41.82
CA ILE A 24 -9.61 50.64 40.46
C ILE A 24 -8.55 50.37 39.40
N ILE A 25 -7.36 50.99 39.55
CA ILE A 25 -6.21 50.77 38.67
C ILE A 25 -5.79 49.32 38.68
N PHE A 26 -5.72 48.72 39.88
CA PHE A 26 -5.38 47.26 40.00
C PHE A 26 -6.38 46.36 39.27
N ILE A 27 -7.68 46.62 39.40
CA ILE A 27 -8.72 45.85 38.69
C ILE A 27 -8.57 46.00 37.14
N ILE A 28 -8.30 47.21 36.66
CA ILE A 28 -8.10 47.45 35.23
C ILE A 28 -6.87 46.69 34.70
N VAL A 29 -5.74 46.74 35.42
CA VAL A 29 -4.53 45.99 35.07
C VAL A 29 -4.78 44.48 35.14
N LEU A 30 -5.51 43.99 36.17
CA LEU A 30 -5.87 42.60 36.27
C LEU A 30 -6.72 42.13 35.11
N ILE A 31 -7.75 42.90 34.70
CA ILE A 31 -8.57 42.59 33.56
C ILE A 31 -7.73 42.55 32.29
N TYR A 32 -6.82 43.51 32.09
CA TYR A 32 -5.92 43.57 30.95
C TYR A 32 -5.02 42.31 30.93
N VAL A 33 -4.41 41.93 32.05
CA VAL A 33 -3.57 40.73 32.13
C VAL A 33 -4.38 39.47 31.83
N ILE A 34 -5.59 39.33 32.39
CA ILE A 34 -6.48 38.18 32.13
C ILE A 34 -6.86 38.16 30.66
N ALA A 35 -7.24 39.28 30.06
CA ALA A 35 -7.56 39.38 28.64
C ALA A 35 -6.35 39.01 27.76
N PHE A 36 -5.15 39.48 28.13
CA PHE A 36 -3.91 39.18 27.44
C PHE A 36 -3.56 37.70 27.50
N VAL A 37 -3.62 37.12 28.70
CA VAL A 37 -3.38 35.68 28.90
C VAL A 37 -4.41 34.83 28.16
N TRP A 38 -5.68 35.25 28.16
CA TRP A 38 -6.76 34.57 27.44
C TRP A 38 -6.52 34.65 25.92
N LEU A 39 -6.20 35.83 25.36
CA LEU A 39 -5.83 35.98 23.96
C LEU A 39 -4.58 35.16 23.60
N TYR A 40 -3.58 35.12 24.48
CA TYR A 40 -2.37 34.32 24.25
C TYR A 40 -2.65 32.81 24.28
N ALA A 41 -3.49 32.36 25.22
CA ALA A 41 -3.85 30.94 25.35
C ALA A 41 -4.80 30.45 24.24
N THR A 42 -5.61 31.34 23.66
CA THR A 42 -6.54 31.02 22.55
C THR A 42 -5.91 31.24 21.18
N ARG A 43 -4.68 31.76 21.10
CA ARG A 43 -3.97 31.87 19.81
C ARG A 43 -3.79 30.49 19.18
N ARG A 44 -4.28 30.29 17.98
CA ARG A 44 -4.02 29.09 17.18
C ARG A 44 -2.53 29.03 16.85
N LYS A 45 -1.82 28.05 17.40
CA LYS A 45 -0.44 27.78 17.01
C LYS A 45 -0.47 27.12 15.65
N VAL A 46 0.03 27.80 14.63
CA VAL A 46 0.18 27.24 13.31
C VAL A 46 1.34 26.24 13.33
N GLN A 47 1.03 24.97 13.04
CA GLN A 47 2.05 23.94 12.93
C GLN A 47 2.62 23.95 11.52
N THR A 48 3.93 23.85 11.43
CA THR A 48 4.64 23.77 10.14
C THR A 48 5.27 22.42 9.95
N TYR A 49 5.37 21.99 8.70
CA TYR A 49 6.08 20.80 8.27
C TYR A 49 7.27 21.21 7.39
N VAL A 50 8.45 20.63 7.64
CA VAL A 50 9.65 20.91 6.84
C VAL A 50 9.66 19.99 5.63
N VAL A 51 9.65 20.56 4.44
CA VAL A 51 9.66 19.82 3.18
C VAL A 51 10.99 19.11 3.00
N ASN A 52 10.93 17.79 2.85
CA ASN A 52 12.10 16.96 2.60
C ASN A 52 11.95 16.18 1.30
N THR A 53 13.08 15.75 0.73
CA THR A 53 13.04 14.77 -0.34
C THR A 53 12.56 13.44 0.23
N GLY A 54 11.65 12.81 -0.45
CA GLY A 54 11.11 11.55 0.01
C GLY A 54 10.55 10.73 -1.14
N THR A 55 10.20 9.51 -0.80
CA THR A 55 9.55 8.57 -1.69
C THR A 55 8.32 8.04 -0.97
N LEU A 56 7.25 7.80 -1.69
CA LEU A 56 6.14 7.02 -1.18
C LEU A 56 6.34 5.61 -1.68
N THR A 57 6.40 4.66 -0.74
CA THR A 57 6.27 3.25 -1.09
C THR A 57 4.77 2.99 -1.22
N ALA A 58 4.21 3.22 -2.39
CA ALA A 58 2.87 2.73 -2.70
C ALA A 58 3.01 1.23 -2.99
N ASN A 59 2.97 0.44 -1.94
CA ASN A 59 3.01 -1.02 -2.05
C ASN A 59 1.66 -1.52 -2.57
N THR A 60 1.46 -1.44 -3.89
CA THR A 60 0.31 -2.11 -4.50
C THR A 60 0.63 -3.60 -4.56
N VAL A 61 -0.18 -4.38 -3.87
CA VAL A 61 -0.09 -5.84 -3.91
C VAL A 61 -0.76 -6.32 -5.19
N PHE A 62 -0.02 -7.05 -6.01
CA PHE A 62 -0.52 -7.74 -7.19
C PHE A 62 -0.69 -9.23 -6.86
N SER A 63 -1.88 -9.77 -7.09
CA SER A 63 -2.08 -11.22 -6.99
C SER A 63 -1.70 -11.87 -8.31
N GLY A 64 -0.54 -12.52 -8.32
CA GLY A 64 -0.01 -13.21 -9.48
C GLY A 64 -0.43 -14.68 -9.54
N ILE A 65 -0.44 -15.25 -10.74
CA ILE A 65 -0.63 -16.68 -10.97
C ILE A 65 0.70 -17.34 -11.32
N ALA A 66 1.01 -18.45 -10.65
CA ALA A 66 2.21 -19.24 -10.91
C ALA A 66 1.99 -20.24 -12.05
N VAL A 67 2.86 -20.18 -13.05
CA VAL A 67 2.90 -21.12 -14.19
C VAL A 67 4.19 -21.90 -14.11
N ARG A 68 4.07 -23.24 -14.08
CA ARG A 68 5.16 -24.17 -13.82
C ARG A 68 5.04 -25.40 -14.70
N GLN A 69 6.12 -26.16 -14.84
CA GLN A 69 6.05 -27.50 -15.43
C GLN A 69 5.60 -28.48 -14.35
N GLU A 70 4.37 -28.94 -14.45
CA GLU A 70 3.74 -29.84 -13.50
C GLU A 70 3.29 -31.13 -14.22
N SER A 71 3.48 -32.28 -13.57
CA SER A 71 3.03 -33.57 -14.06
C SER A 71 2.19 -34.26 -13.00
N ILE A 72 0.98 -34.66 -13.35
CA ILE A 72 0.11 -35.43 -12.47
C ILE A 72 0.52 -36.91 -12.57
N MET A 73 0.77 -37.53 -11.43
CA MET A 73 1.10 -38.94 -11.32
C MET A 73 -0.11 -39.69 -10.80
N ASN A 74 -0.66 -40.58 -11.64
CA ASN A 74 -1.83 -41.39 -11.30
C ASN A 74 -1.41 -42.70 -10.63
N SER A 75 -2.24 -43.21 -9.73
CA SER A 75 -2.01 -44.49 -9.11
C SER A 75 -2.25 -45.62 -10.09
N ALA A 76 -1.41 -46.66 -10.05
CA ALA A 76 -1.63 -47.90 -10.77
C ALA A 76 -2.45 -48.90 -9.95
N TYR A 77 -2.63 -48.68 -8.65
CA TYR A 77 -3.21 -49.65 -7.69
C TYR A 77 -4.40 -49.03 -6.96
N ASN A 78 -5.24 -49.96 -6.42
CA ASN A 78 -6.36 -49.61 -5.54
C ASN A 78 -6.02 -49.96 -4.11
N GLY A 79 -6.35 -49.16 -3.13
CA GLY A 79 -6.15 -49.49 -1.73
C GLY A 79 -5.93 -48.28 -0.84
N ASN A 80 -5.57 -48.56 0.41
CA ASN A 80 -5.24 -47.51 1.36
C ASN A 80 -3.86 -46.91 1.03
N VAL A 81 -3.80 -45.58 0.94
CA VAL A 81 -2.58 -44.89 0.56
C VAL A 81 -1.83 -44.39 1.81
N ASN A 82 -0.51 -44.61 1.84
CA ASN A 82 0.36 -44.06 2.86
C ASN A 82 1.46 -43.24 2.20
N TYR A 83 1.45 -41.93 2.45
CA TYR A 83 2.43 -40.97 1.88
C TYR A 83 3.66 -40.90 2.76
N TYR A 84 4.84 -41.18 2.18
CA TYR A 84 6.15 -41.14 2.89
C TYR A 84 6.85 -39.80 2.70
N MET A 85 6.76 -39.28 1.49
CA MET A 85 7.46 -38.05 1.17
C MET A 85 6.66 -36.87 1.64
N ARG A 86 7.37 -35.90 2.26
CA ARG A 86 6.75 -34.66 2.73
C ARG A 86 6.42 -33.78 1.54
N GLU A 87 5.26 -33.12 1.58
CA GLU A 87 4.87 -32.14 0.58
C GLU A 87 5.89 -30.98 0.48
N GLY A 88 6.17 -30.51 -0.73
CA GLY A 88 7.16 -29.48 -0.98
C GLY A 88 8.63 -29.93 -0.90
N THR A 89 8.91 -31.25 -0.77
CA THR A 89 10.29 -31.76 -0.78
C THR A 89 10.71 -32.21 -2.17
N LYS A 90 12.04 -32.15 -2.43
CA LYS A 90 12.63 -32.67 -3.68
C LYS A 90 12.73 -34.17 -3.63
N ALA A 91 12.16 -34.85 -4.62
CA ALA A 91 12.30 -36.27 -4.89
C ALA A 91 13.37 -36.47 -5.98
N LYS A 92 14.17 -37.51 -5.81
CA LYS A 92 15.03 -38.08 -6.86
C LYS A 92 14.33 -39.24 -7.53
N VAL A 93 14.75 -39.58 -8.73
CA VAL A 93 14.32 -40.79 -9.38
C VAL A 93 14.65 -42.00 -8.47
N GLY A 94 13.63 -42.84 -8.22
CA GLY A 94 13.74 -44.01 -7.37
C GLY A 94 13.40 -43.77 -5.88
N ASP A 95 13.22 -42.50 -5.44
CA ASP A 95 12.76 -42.24 -4.07
C ASP A 95 11.33 -42.75 -3.87
N ILE A 96 11.04 -43.29 -2.69
CA ILE A 96 9.69 -43.76 -2.33
C ILE A 96 8.79 -42.55 -2.07
N VAL A 97 7.71 -42.42 -2.83
CA VAL A 97 6.74 -41.32 -2.66
C VAL A 97 5.60 -41.73 -1.76
N TYR A 98 4.99 -42.91 -2.06
CA TYR A 98 3.89 -43.44 -1.28
C TYR A 98 3.80 -44.97 -1.44
N THR A 99 3.02 -45.63 -0.58
CA THR A 99 2.66 -47.05 -0.75
C THR A 99 1.15 -47.21 -0.81
N VAL A 100 0.71 -48.26 -1.44
CA VAL A 100 -0.69 -48.66 -1.50
C VAL A 100 -0.85 -50.04 -0.84
N ASP A 101 -1.71 -50.09 0.18
CA ASP A 101 -2.11 -51.32 0.86
C ASP A 101 -3.47 -51.78 0.32
N GLU A 102 -3.46 -52.79 -0.53
CA GLU A 102 -4.67 -53.38 -1.11
C GLU A 102 -5.48 -54.17 -0.10
N THR A 103 -4.88 -54.59 1.01
CA THR A 103 -5.48 -55.46 2.01
C THR A 103 -6.08 -54.73 3.21
N GLY A 104 -5.70 -53.48 3.43
CA GLY A 104 -6.07 -52.69 4.60
C GLY A 104 -5.36 -53.10 5.90
N ARG A 105 -4.43 -54.05 5.86
CA ARG A 105 -3.72 -54.54 7.04
C ARG A 105 -2.75 -53.51 7.63
N VAL A 106 -2.07 -52.78 6.77
CA VAL A 106 -1.13 -51.72 7.22
C VAL A 106 -1.93 -50.58 7.84
N ALA A 107 -3.07 -50.20 7.27
CA ALA A 107 -3.96 -49.22 7.86
C ALA A 107 -4.43 -49.62 9.28
N GLN A 108 -4.69 -50.89 9.48
CA GLN A 108 -5.09 -51.43 10.78
C GLN A 108 -3.92 -51.43 11.79
N LEU A 109 -2.71 -51.80 11.35
CA LEU A 109 -1.49 -51.67 12.17
C LEU A 109 -1.16 -50.22 12.55
N ILE A 110 -1.41 -49.26 11.64
CA ILE A 110 -1.29 -47.81 11.89
C ILE A 110 -2.30 -47.37 12.96
N ALA A 111 -3.55 -47.79 12.84
CA ALA A 111 -4.60 -47.48 13.80
C ALA A 111 -4.28 -48.02 15.20
N ASP A 112 -3.81 -49.28 15.27
CA ASP A 112 -3.41 -49.92 16.52
C ASP A 112 -2.17 -49.27 17.15
N ALA A 113 -1.18 -48.85 16.33
CA ALA A 113 -0.01 -48.12 16.79
C ALA A 113 -0.35 -46.69 17.25
N SER A 114 -1.34 -46.05 16.62
CA SER A 114 -1.81 -44.70 17.01
C SER A 114 -2.47 -44.69 18.40
N ASN A 115 -3.02 -45.82 18.83
CA ASN A 115 -3.64 -45.97 20.14
C ASN A 115 -2.63 -46.31 21.26
N SER A 116 -1.34 -46.46 20.95
CA SER A 116 -0.32 -46.72 21.93
C SER A 116 0.32 -45.41 22.42
N ASP A 117 0.50 -45.28 23.74
CA ASP A 117 1.05 -44.09 24.44
C ASP A 117 2.49 -43.67 24.04
N SER A 118 3.10 -44.37 23.08
CA SER A 118 4.49 -44.13 22.65
C SER A 118 4.67 -43.19 21.44
N ASN A 119 3.59 -42.66 20.89
CA ASN A 119 3.65 -41.78 19.71
C ASN A 119 3.83 -40.31 20.08
N SER A 120 5.05 -39.89 20.47
CA SER A 120 5.41 -38.49 20.56
C SER A 120 5.76 -37.96 19.16
N LEU A 121 5.14 -36.83 18.80
CA LEU A 121 5.54 -36.09 17.61
C LEU A 121 7.05 -35.70 17.72
N SER A 122 7.81 -35.90 16.64
CA SER A 122 9.20 -35.46 16.63
C SER A 122 9.32 -33.93 16.78
N ASP A 123 10.43 -33.45 17.34
CA ASP A 123 10.69 -32.02 17.47
C ASP A 123 10.60 -31.27 16.14
N GLU A 124 10.94 -31.96 15.04
CA GLU A 124 10.85 -31.41 13.70
C GLU A 124 9.40 -31.25 13.25
N ASN A 125 8.55 -32.23 13.50
CA ASN A 125 7.13 -32.17 13.18
C ASN A 125 6.41 -31.10 14.03
N LEU A 126 6.79 -30.94 15.30
CA LEU A 126 6.29 -29.87 16.16
C LEU A 126 6.69 -28.48 15.64
N LYS A 127 7.92 -28.31 15.11
CA LYS A 127 8.35 -27.05 14.47
C LYS A 127 7.53 -26.73 13.23
N ILE A 128 7.20 -27.74 12.41
CA ILE A 128 6.39 -27.57 11.20
C ILE A 128 4.98 -27.15 11.57
N ILE A 129 4.33 -27.85 12.50
CA ILE A 129 3.00 -27.49 12.99
C ILE A 129 2.98 -26.06 13.51
N LYS A 130 3.98 -25.67 14.30
CA LYS A 130 4.11 -24.31 14.81
C LYS A 130 4.32 -23.26 13.71
N SER A 131 5.11 -23.60 12.68
CA SER A 131 5.34 -22.74 11.51
C SER A 131 4.05 -22.55 10.71
N THR A 132 3.32 -23.63 10.43
CA THR A 132 2.03 -23.62 9.71
C THR A 132 0.99 -22.80 10.45
N LEU A 133 0.88 -22.95 11.77
CA LEU A 133 -0.01 -22.16 12.61
C LEU A 133 0.36 -20.66 12.62
N ASN A 134 1.65 -20.34 12.67
CA ASN A 134 2.10 -18.96 12.64
C ASN A 134 1.84 -18.29 11.27
N SER A 135 2.08 -19.01 10.18
CA SER A 135 1.79 -18.53 8.82
C SER A 135 0.29 -18.28 8.64
N PHE A 136 -0.55 -19.22 9.12
CA PHE A 136 -1.99 -19.05 9.11
C PHE A 136 -2.42 -17.81 9.93
N LYS A 137 -1.92 -17.67 11.15
CA LYS A 137 -2.24 -16.53 12.02
C LYS A 137 -1.91 -15.17 11.37
N THR A 138 -0.83 -15.12 10.57
CA THR A 138 -0.40 -13.89 9.90
C THR A 138 -1.20 -13.59 8.63
N ALA A 139 -1.65 -14.63 7.92
CA ALA A 139 -2.34 -14.52 6.63
C ALA A 139 -3.88 -14.57 6.75
N TYR A 140 -4.42 -14.97 7.90
CA TYR A 140 -5.86 -15.15 8.09
C TYR A 140 -6.58 -13.81 8.12
N SER A 141 -7.56 -13.66 7.21
CA SER A 141 -8.59 -12.62 7.27
C SER A 141 -9.95 -13.29 7.49
N GLY A 142 -10.81 -12.67 8.29
CA GLY A 142 -12.13 -13.23 8.64
C GLY A 142 -13.05 -13.55 7.46
N ASP A 143 -12.73 -13.04 6.27
CA ASP A 143 -13.51 -13.22 5.05
C ASP A 143 -13.18 -14.51 4.28
N ASN A 144 -12.09 -15.22 4.67
CA ASN A 144 -11.64 -16.43 3.99
C ASN A 144 -11.76 -17.67 4.89
N PHE A 145 -12.96 -18.24 4.95
CA PHE A 145 -13.21 -19.44 5.77
C PHE A 145 -12.59 -20.72 5.19
N SER A 146 -12.30 -20.78 3.86
CA SER A 146 -11.66 -21.95 3.23
C SER A 146 -10.25 -22.19 3.78
N ALA A 147 -9.51 -21.11 4.14
CA ALA A 147 -8.19 -21.22 4.74
C ALA A 147 -8.16 -22.02 6.05
N VAL A 148 -9.29 -22.08 6.78
CA VAL A 148 -9.41 -22.90 8.01
C VAL A 148 -9.45 -24.39 7.67
N TYR A 149 -10.15 -24.77 6.60
CA TYR A 149 -10.19 -26.17 6.13
C TYR A 149 -8.84 -26.60 5.57
N ASP A 150 -8.16 -25.73 4.84
CA ASP A 150 -6.81 -25.99 4.32
C ASP A 150 -5.84 -26.20 5.49
N LEU A 151 -5.85 -25.32 6.50
CA LEU A 151 -5.06 -25.49 7.71
C LEU A 151 -5.33 -26.83 8.39
N LYS A 152 -6.63 -27.20 8.56
CA LYS A 152 -7.01 -28.47 9.17
C LYS A 152 -6.46 -29.65 8.38
N ALA A 153 -6.54 -29.62 7.05
CA ALA A 153 -6.01 -30.66 6.18
C ALA A 153 -4.49 -30.76 6.29
N ASP A 154 -3.78 -29.63 6.29
CA ASP A 154 -2.33 -29.57 6.43
C ASP A 154 -1.85 -30.09 7.80
N LEU A 155 -2.53 -29.74 8.89
CA LEU A 155 -2.21 -30.23 10.23
C LEU A 155 -2.46 -31.74 10.34
N ASN A 156 -3.60 -32.22 9.87
CA ASN A 156 -3.91 -33.67 9.86
C ASN A 156 -2.87 -34.42 9.03
N SER A 157 -2.48 -33.90 7.86
CA SER A 157 -1.48 -34.58 7.01
C SER A 157 -0.11 -34.63 7.69
N THR A 158 0.29 -33.58 8.42
CA THR A 158 1.57 -33.55 9.14
C THR A 158 1.58 -34.56 10.29
N VAL A 159 0.47 -34.71 11.01
CA VAL A 159 0.33 -35.69 12.09
C VAL A 159 0.38 -37.10 11.53
N LEU A 160 -0.39 -37.39 10.48
CA LEU A 160 -0.40 -38.71 9.81
C LEU A 160 0.98 -39.06 9.25
N GLN A 161 1.69 -38.10 8.66
CA GLN A 161 3.05 -38.31 8.18
C GLN A 161 4.01 -38.68 9.31
N SER A 162 3.91 -38.04 10.47
CA SER A 162 4.73 -38.32 11.65
C SER A 162 4.47 -39.76 12.14
N ILE A 163 3.22 -40.20 12.14
CA ILE A 163 2.85 -41.56 12.50
C ILE A 163 3.42 -42.56 11.47
N ASN A 164 3.31 -42.23 10.18
CA ASN A 164 3.85 -43.09 9.10
C ASN A 164 5.37 -43.22 9.16
N GLU A 165 6.11 -42.10 9.44
CA GLU A 165 7.57 -42.11 9.62
C GLU A 165 7.99 -43.10 10.75
N ASN A 166 7.27 -43.06 11.88
CA ASN A 166 7.53 -43.94 13.01
C ASN A 166 7.25 -45.42 12.67
N ILE A 167 6.18 -45.71 11.93
CA ILE A 167 5.84 -47.09 11.51
C ILE A 167 6.87 -47.59 10.53
N MET A 168 7.34 -46.75 9.59
CA MET A 168 8.33 -47.19 8.61
C MET A 168 9.71 -47.43 9.20
N SER A 169 10.10 -46.71 10.24
CA SER A 169 11.35 -47.04 10.97
C SER A 169 11.28 -48.41 11.64
N ASN A 170 10.07 -48.93 11.88
CA ASN A 170 9.83 -50.24 12.46
C ASN A 170 9.33 -51.29 11.43
N LEU A 171 9.27 -50.94 10.13
CA LEU A 171 8.67 -51.74 9.07
C LEU A 171 9.36 -53.12 8.93
N ASP A 172 10.69 -53.15 8.98
CA ASP A 172 11.47 -54.38 8.91
C ASP A 172 11.11 -55.36 10.07
N SER A 173 10.82 -54.83 11.25
CA SER A 173 10.36 -55.62 12.40
C SER A 173 8.92 -56.10 12.23
N ILE A 174 8.06 -55.30 11.60
CA ILE A 174 6.66 -55.66 11.30
C ILE A 174 6.60 -56.71 10.22
N ILE A 175 7.36 -56.59 9.12
CA ILE A 175 7.48 -57.58 8.06
C ILE A 175 8.01 -58.90 8.62
N SER A 176 9.04 -58.85 9.47
CA SER A 176 9.62 -60.04 10.11
C SER A 176 8.64 -60.74 11.04
N SER A 177 7.75 -60.03 11.72
CA SER A 177 6.75 -60.57 12.64
C SER A 177 5.52 -61.14 11.95
N THR A 178 5.16 -60.65 10.76
CA THR A 178 3.95 -61.04 10.02
C THR A 178 4.21 -62.09 8.93
N GLY A 179 5.47 -62.36 8.56
CA GLY A 179 5.85 -63.38 7.58
C GLY A 179 5.40 -63.12 6.13
N SER A 180 4.89 -61.95 5.81
CA SER A 180 4.36 -61.60 4.50
C SER A 180 5.22 -60.50 3.83
N GLN A 181 5.94 -60.88 2.78
CA GLN A 181 6.82 -59.99 2.04
C GLN A 181 6.10 -59.01 1.08
N ASN A 182 4.79 -59.18 0.83
CA ASN A 182 4.03 -58.36 -0.12
C ASN A 182 2.74 -57.82 0.53
N LEU A 183 2.88 -57.05 1.59
CA LEU A 183 1.71 -56.42 2.24
C LEU A 183 1.24 -55.16 1.50
N PHE A 184 2.09 -54.52 0.72
CA PHE A 184 1.80 -53.27 0.02
C PHE A 184 2.65 -53.09 -1.24
N GLN A 185 2.15 -52.26 -2.16
CA GLN A 185 2.87 -51.82 -3.36
C GLN A 185 3.62 -50.54 -3.04
N THR A 186 4.92 -50.52 -3.29
CA THR A 186 5.77 -49.31 -3.10
C THR A 186 5.87 -48.56 -4.41
N ILE A 187 5.53 -47.29 -4.39
CA ILE A 187 5.58 -46.41 -5.57
C ILE A 187 6.76 -45.47 -5.46
N HIS A 188 7.62 -45.56 -6.46
CA HIS A 188 8.82 -44.73 -6.58
C HIS A 188 8.60 -43.59 -7.53
N ALA A 189 9.36 -42.48 -7.34
CA ALA A 189 9.35 -41.37 -8.25
C ALA A 189 10.02 -41.74 -9.58
N ASP A 190 9.31 -41.59 -10.69
CA ASP A 190 9.83 -41.86 -12.04
C ASP A 190 10.70 -40.69 -12.56
N THR A 191 10.45 -39.50 -12.06
CA THR A 191 11.18 -38.27 -12.43
C THR A 191 11.61 -37.53 -11.17
N SER A 192 12.67 -36.72 -11.29
CA SER A 192 13.06 -35.82 -10.20
C SER A 192 12.22 -34.54 -10.22
N GLY A 193 11.90 -34.03 -9.04
CA GLY A 193 11.11 -32.80 -8.92
C GLY A 193 10.67 -32.52 -7.48
N ILE A 194 9.72 -31.63 -7.31
CA ILE A 194 9.11 -31.32 -6.02
C ILE A 194 7.76 -31.99 -5.94
N VAL A 195 7.54 -32.78 -4.91
CA VAL A 195 6.29 -33.51 -4.68
C VAL A 195 5.23 -32.59 -4.10
N VAL A 196 4.05 -32.59 -4.70
CA VAL A 196 2.88 -31.82 -4.25
C VAL A 196 1.66 -32.74 -4.23
N TYR A 197 0.89 -32.70 -3.14
CA TYR A 197 -0.29 -33.57 -2.96
C TYR A 197 -1.60 -32.80 -3.17
N SER A 198 -1.58 -31.85 -4.05
CA SER A 198 -2.78 -31.11 -4.46
C SER A 198 -2.80 -30.85 -5.95
N ILE A 199 -4.01 -30.90 -6.53
CA ILE A 199 -4.29 -30.54 -7.91
C ILE A 199 -5.33 -29.44 -7.96
N ASP A 200 -5.24 -28.55 -8.96
CA ASP A 200 -6.08 -27.37 -9.04
C ASP A 200 -6.65 -27.10 -10.44
N GLY A 201 -6.37 -28.01 -11.40
CA GLY A 201 -6.82 -27.87 -12.78
C GLY A 201 -5.99 -26.93 -13.64
N TYR A 202 -4.93 -26.32 -13.07
CA TYR A 202 -4.01 -25.43 -13.77
C TYR A 202 -2.65 -26.06 -14.06
N GLU A 203 -2.53 -27.39 -13.96
CA GLU A 203 -1.27 -28.11 -14.12
C GLU A 203 -0.69 -27.99 -15.55
N SER A 204 -1.57 -27.87 -16.54
CA SER A 204 -1.19 -27.67 -17.96
C SER A 204 -1.24 -26.22 -18.41
N LEU A 205 -1.45 -25.26 -17.47
CA LEU A 205 -1.59 -23.84 -17.78
C LEU A 205 -0.31 -23.32 -18.47
N THR A 206 -0.49 -22.68 -19.61
CA THR A 206 0.57 -21.97 -20.32
C THR A 206 0.26 -20.46 -20.40
N GLU A 207 1.24 -19.65 -20.82
CA GLU A 207 1.02 -18.22 -21.05
C GLU A 207 -0.18 -17.95 -21.98
N ASN A 208 -0.39 -18.83 -22.98
CA ASN A 208 -1.46 -18.66 -23.96
C ASN A 208 -2.87 -18.89 -23.37
N ASP A 209 -2.98 -19.64 -22.30
CA ASP A 209 -4.26 -19.99 -21.67
C ASP A 209 -4.71 -18.95 -20.63
N ILE A 210 -3.82 -18.01 -20.25
CA ILE A 210 -4.13 -17.01 -19.24
C ILE A 210 -5.13 -15.99 -19.79
N THR A 211 -6.24 -15.81 -19.06
CA THR A 211 -7.31 -14.86 -19.33
C THR A 211 -7.60 -14.02 -18.07
N LYS A 212 -8.50 -13.03 -18.18
CA LYS A 212 -8.97 -12.28 -16.99
C LYS A 212 -9.62 -13.18 -15.94
N ASP A 213 -10.30 -14.26 -16.40
CA ASP A 213 -10.95 -15.22 -15.51
C ASP A 213 -9.95 -16.07 -14.72
N THR A 214 -8.74 -16.29 -15.26
CA THR A 214 -7.67 -17.04 -14.59
C THR A 214 -7.25 -16.40 -13.26
N PHE A 215 -7.40 -15.09 -13.10
CA PHE A 215 -7.06 -14.36 -11.87
C PHE A 215 -8.19 -14.33 -10.82
N LYS A 216 -9.37 -14.87 -11.13
CA LYS A 216 -10.51 -14.89 -10.20
C LYS A 216 -10.38 -16.04 -9.21
N LYS A 217 -10.05 -15.70 -7.96
CA LYS A 217 -9.87 -16.68 -6.87
C LYS A 217 -11.18 -17.38 -6.46
N ASP A 218 -12.34 -16.79 -6.74
CA ASP A 218 -13.67 -17.36 -6.47
C ASP A 218 -13.97 -18.64 -7.25
N LYS A 219 -13.33 -18.82 -8.41
CA LYS A 219 -13.45 -20.01 -9.26
C LYS A 219 -12.34 -21.05 -9.01
N TYR A 220 -11.37 -20.72 -8.17
CA TYR A 220 -10.25 -21.60 -7.88
C TYR A 220 -10.67 -22.70 -6.89
N ASN A 221 -10.41 -23.94 -7.25
CA ASN A 221 -10.65 -25.09 -6.40
C ASN A 221 -9.40 -25.95 -6.30
N LYS A 222 -8.84 -26.02 -5.11
CA LYS A 222 -7.68 -26.87 -4.80
C LYS A 222 -8.17 -28.18 -4.18
N ASN A 223 -7.93 -29.28 -4.86
CA ASN A 223 -8.25 -30.61 -4.36
C ASN A 223 -7.02 -31.21 -3.66
N ASN A 224 -7.13 -31.47 -2.36
CA ASN A 224 -6.08 -32.09 -1.57
C ASN A 224 -6.16 -33.62 -1.70
N LEU A 225 -5.16 -34.25 -2.31
CA LEU A 225 -5.10 -35.67 -2.56
C LEU A 225 -4.86 -36.51 -1.27
N LYS A 226 -4.25 -35.90 -0.25
CA LYS A 226 -4.06 -36.56 1.07
C LYS A 226 -5.34 -36.69 1.90
N SER A 227 -6.41 -36.01 1.50
CA SER A 227 -7.70 -36.15 2.21
C SER A 227 -8.44 -37.46 1.92
N GLN A 228 -7.92 -38.27 0.98
CA GLN A 228 -8.47 -39.53 0.60
C GLN A 228 -7.66 -40.67 1.22
N ASP A 229 -8.25 -41.46 2.09
CA ASP A 229 -7.61 -42.63 2.71
C ASP A 229 -7.45 -43.76 1.71
N ILE A 230 -8.32 -43.82 0.70
CA ILE A 230 -8.35 -44.88 -0.32
C ILE A 230 -8.14 -44.25 -1.69
N ILE A 231 -7.14 -44.75 -2.42
CA ILE A 231 -6.89 -44.38 -3.80
C ILE A 231 -7.42 -45.44 -4.76
N VAL A 232 -7.87 -44.98 -5.94
CA VAL A 232 -8.34 -45.87 -7.03
C VAL A 232 -7.38 -45.77 -8.19
N SER A 233 -7.09 -46.89 -8.84
CA SER A 233 -6.25 -46.92 -10.04
C SER A 233 -6.76 -45.99 -11.13
N GLY A 234 -5.87 -45.24 -11.71
CA GLY A 234 -6.16 -44.17 -12.69
C GLY A 234 -6.40 -42.78 -12.07
N ASN A 235 -6.66 -42.70 -10.75
CA ASN A 235 -6.84 -41.41 -10.09
C ASN A 235 -5.50 -40.74 -9.73
N PRO A 236 -5.44 -39.40 -9.67
CA PRO A 236 -4.25 -38.68 -9.23
C PRO A 236 -3.82 -39.10 -7.82
N ALA A 237 -2.55 -39.42 -7.65
CA ALA A 237 -1.94 -39.75 -6.37
C ALA A 237 -1.09 -38.60 -5.85
N TYR A 238 -0.34 -37.98 -6.71
CA TYR A 238 0.48 -36.79 -6.41
C TYR A 238 0.78 -36.01 -7.69
N LYS A 239 1.29 -34.85 -7.54
CA LYS A 239 1.80 -34.00 -8.61
C LYS A 239 3.30 -33.76 -8.42
N MET A 240 4.04 -33.75 -9.51
CA MET A 240 5.47 -33.45 -9.52
C MET A 240 5.73 -32.15 -10.26
N VAL A 241 6.41 -31.21 -9.60
CA VAL A 241 6.95 -29.99 -10.25
C VAL A 241 8.35 -30.33 -10.75
N THR A 242 8.51 -30.44 -12.05
CA THR A 242 9.71 -31.04 -12.70
C THR A 242 10.78 -30.05 -13.11
N SER A 243 10.48 -28.73 -13.08
CA SER A 243 11.43 -27.66 -13.46
C SER A 243 11.58 -26.65 -12.35
N GLU A 244 12.80 -26.14 -12.15
CA GLU A 244 13.06 -25.01 -11.27
C GLU A 244 12.74 -23.67 -11.95
N ASN A 245 12.64 -23.65 -13.28
CA ASN A 245 12.22 -22.46 -14.02
C ASN A 245 10.70 -22.36 -14.01
N TRP A 246 10.19 -21.21 -13.59
CA TRP A 246 8.78 -20.93 -13.48
C TRP A 246 8.48 -19.45 -13.68
N TYR A 247 7.21 -19.13 -13.82
CA TYR A 247 6.76 -17.77 -14.09
C TYR A 247 5.67 -17.36 -13.11
N ILE A 248 5.68 -16.06 -12.78
CA ILE A 248 4.53 -15.41 -12.15
C ILE A 248 3.98 -14.42 -13.16
N TYR A 249 2.69 -14.52 -13.44
CA TYR A 249 1.97 -13.55 -14.26
C TYR A 249 1.07 -12.72 -13.37
N ILE A 250 1.10 -11.41 -13.54
CA ILE A 250 0.16 -10.47 -12.91
C ILE A 250 -0.64 -9.77 -13.99
N GLN A 251 -1.86 -9.38 -13.66
CA GLN A 251 -2.65 -8.51 -14.53
C GLN A 251 -2.24 -7.06 -14.29
N LEU A 252 -1.96 -6.32 -15.36
CA LEU A 252 -1.60 -4.90 -15.33
C LEU A 252 -2.65 -4.07 -16.03
N THR A 253 -2.83 -2.84 -15.58
CA THR A 253 -3.54 -1.77 -16.28
C THR A 253 -2.53 -0.83 -16.96
N GLN A 254 -2.98 0.00 -17.91
CA GLN A 254 -2.11 1.03 -18.47
C GLN A 254 -1.63 2.02 -17.39
N SER A 255 -2.49 2.32 -16.42
CA SER A 255 -2.14 3.16 -15.26
C SER A 255 -1.01 2.56 -14.41
N ASP A 256 -0.99 1.22 -14.24
CA ASP A 256 0.10 0.55 -13.51
C ASP A 256 1.42 0.64 -14.29
N ILE A 257 1.37 0.47 -15.60
CA ILE A 257 2.55 0.57 -16.46
C ILE A 257 3.17 1.96 -16.38
N ASP A 258 2.33 2.99 -16.42
CA ASP A 258 2.78 4.39 -16.38
C ASP A 258 3.26 4.76 -14.95
N LYS A 259 2.51 4.33 -13.93
CA LYS A 259 2.83 4.59 -12.51
C LYS A 259 4.18 4.00 -12.09
N TYR A 260 4.46 2.76 -12.51
CA TYR A 260 5.68 2.06 -12.14
C TYR A 260 6.79 2.17 -13.20
N GLU A 261 6.56 2.97 -14.25
CA GLU A 261 7.50 3.15 -15.37
C GLU A 261 7.99 1.81 -15.93
N LEU A 262 7.06 0.88 -16.17
CA LEU A 262 7.39 -0.50 -16.54
C LEU A 262 7.85 -0.65 -17.98
N ASN A 263 7.58 0.34 -18.85
CA ASN A 263 7.98 0.29 -20.27
C ASN A 263 9.50 0.22 -20.41
N GLY A 264 9.98 -0.78 -21.13
CA GLY A 264 11.41 -0.96 -21.40
C GLY A 264 12.22 -1.52 -20.22
N ARG A 265 11.58 -1.86 -19.11
CA ARG A 265 12.26 -2.56 -18.00
C ARG A 265 12.46 -4.03 -18.35
N ASN A 266 13.68 -4.53 -18.11
CA ASN A 266 14.04 -5.94 -18.31
C ASN A 266 14.10 -6.72 -16.99
N SER A 267 14.17 -6.03 -15.85
CA SER A 267 14.11 -6.59 -14.51
C SER A 267 13.39 -5.65 -13.57
N LEU A 268 12.78 -6.22 -12.53
CA LEU A 268 12.13 -5.47 -11.45
C LEU A 268 12.48 -6.11 -10.11
N GLN A 269 12.62 -5.27 -9.10
CA GLN A 269 12.68 -5.73 -7.73
C GLN A 269 11.26 -5.98 -7.23
N ILE A 270 10.97 -7.22 -6.82
CA ILE A 270 9.69 -7.61 -6.25
C ILE A 270 9.86 -8.09 -4.81
N ARG A 271 8.83 -7.91 -4.01
CA ARG A 271 8.72 -8.47 -2.67
C ARG A 271 7.59 -9.48 -2.63
N PHE A 272 7.88 -10.69 -2.21
CA PHE A 272 6.88 -11.71 -1.95
C PHE A 272 6.19 -11.41 -0.61
N VAL A 273 4.87 -11.25 -0.62
CA VAL A 273 4.11 -10.84 0.58
C VAL A 273 4.11 -11.91 1.65
N LYS A 274 4.03 -13.21 1.24
CA LYS A 274 3.93 -14.37 2.13
C LYS A 274 5.09 -14.49 3.13
N ASP A 275 6.31 -14.26 2.69
CA ASP A 275 7.54 -14.48 3.49
C ASP A 275 8.47 -13.28 3.52
N ASN A 276 8.02 -12.14 2.98
CA ASN A 276 8.74 -10.86 2.97
C ASN A 276 10.13 -10.93 2.30
N ILE A 277 10.31 -11.85 1.34
CA ILE A 277 11.53 -11.97 0.57
C ILE A 277 11.50 -10.95 -0.57
N THR A 278 12.58 -10.20 -0.73
CA THR A 278 12.79 -9.29 -1.86
C THR A 278 13.79 -9.91 -2.84
N ALA A 279 13.47 -9.88 -4.12
CA ALA A 279 14.32 -10.39 -5.18
C ALA A 279 14.25 -9.50 -6.43
N GLU A 280 15.38 -9.36 -7.11
CA GLU A 280 15.42 -8.81 -8.46
C GLU A 280 15.13 -9.94 -9.46
N VAL A 281 14.10 -9.75 -10.29
CA VAL A 281 13.57 -10.79 -11.17
C VAL A 281 13.46 -10.24 -12.59
N PRO A 282 13.89 -11.00 -13.62
CA PRO A 282 13.63 -10.65 -15.02
C PRO A 282 12.14 -10.44 -15.27
N PHE A 283 11.83 -9.35 -15.96
CA PHE A 283 10.47 -8.89 -16.20
C PHE A 283 10.23 -8.59 -17.67
N SER A 284 9.02 -8.84 -18.13
CA SER A 284 8.55 -8.42 -19.45
C SER A 284 7.04 -8.17 -19.45
N ILE A 285 6.58 -7.27 -20.33
CA ILE A 285 5.16 -7.03 -20.55
C ILE A 285 4.71 -7.88 -21.73
N VAL A 286 3.64 -8.66 -21.55
CA VAL A 286 2.97 -9.45 -22.58
C VAL A 286 1.60 -8.85 -22.82
N LYS A 287 1.36 -8.35 -24.05
CA LYS A 287 0.06 -7.80 -24.45
C LYS A 287 -0.72 -8.85 -25.21
N LYS A 288 -1.91 -9.15 -24.75
CA LYS A 288 -2.92 -9.97 -25.41
C LYS A 288 -4.15 -9.10 -25.72
N ASP A 289 -5.07 -9.58 -26.53
CA ASP A 289 -6.20 -8.81 -27.08
C ASP A 289 -6.91 -7.93 -26.05
N ASP A 290 -7.25 -8.46 -24.89
CA ASP A 290 -8.04 -7.77 -23.87
C ASP A 290 -7.36 -7.69 -22.48
N ILE A 291 -6.12 -8.16 -22.36
CA ILE A 291 -5.37 -8.20 -21.09
C ILE A 291 -3.89 -7.85 -21.30
N ILE A 292 -3.35 -7.09 -20.37
CA ILE A 292 -1.91 -6.82 -20.28
C ILE A 292 -1.37 -7.61 -19.10
N LEU A 293 -0.35 -8.42 -19.35
CA LEU A 293 0.29 -9.25 -18.35
C LEU A 293 1.70 -8.75 -18.05
N GLY A 294 2.05 -8.68 -16.77
CA GLY A 294 3.43 -8.60 -16.32
C GLY A 294 3.96 -10.00 -16.07
N ARG A 295 4.99 -10.44 -16.80
CA ARG A 295 5.64 -11.73 -16.65
C ARG A 295 6.93 -11.59 -15.87
N PHE A 296 7.03 -12.29 -14.76
CA PHE A 296 8.25 -12.46 -13.98
C PHE A 296 8.80 -13.86 -14.20
N SER A 297 10.07 -13.96 -14.56
CA SER A 297 10.77 -15.24 -14.82
C SER A 297 11.65 -15.58 -13.63
N LEU A 298 11.42 -16.74 -13.01
CA LEU A 298 12.10 -17.17 -11.80
C LEU A 298 12.83 -18.51 -12.03
N ASP A 299 14.00 -18.63 -11.43
CA ASP A 299 14.83 -19.85 -11.37
C ASP A 299 15.14 -20.28 -9.93
N LYS A 300 14.54 -19.59 -8.96
CA LYS A 300 14.72 -19.79 -7.51
C LYS A 300 13.37 -19.80 -6.80
N TYR A 301 13.42 -20.15 -5.52
CA TYR A 301 12.28 -20.12 -4.59
C TYR A 301 11.14 -21.11 -4.91
N MET A 302 11.22 -21.94 -5.96
CA MET A 302 10.17 -22.87 -6.34
C MET A 302 9.69 -23.72 -5.16
N ILE A 303 10.60 -24.25 -4.36
CA ILE A 303 10.28 -25.10 -3.21
C ILE A 303 9.37 -24.41 -2.16
N ARG A 304 9.45 -23.09 -2.05
CA ARG A 304 8.62 -22.29 -1.10
C ARG A 304 7.21 -22.08 -1.58
N TYR A 305 7.05 -22.04 -2.92
CA TYR A 305 5.79 -21.68 -3.58
C TYR A 305 5.20 -22.82 -4.40
N ALA A 306 5.80 -24.04 -4.34
CA ALA A 306 5.34 -25.20 -5.13
C ALA A 306 3.88 -25.57 -4.87
N THR A 307 3.37 -25.30 -3.67
CA THR A 307 1.98 -25.59 -3.26
C THR A 307 1.01 -24.43 -3.52
N ASP A 308 1.52 -23.24 -3.89
CA ASP A 308 0.70 -22.04 -4.07
C ASP A 308 0.49 -21.78 -5.56
N ARG A 309 -0.75 -21.62 -6.00
CA ARG A 309 -1.08 -21.17 -7.37
C ARG A 309 -1.11 -19.66 -7.47
N PHE A 310 -1.70 -19.00 -6.49
CA PHE A 310 -1.72 -17.55 -6.40
C PHE A 310 -0.63 -17.06 -5.46
N ILE A 311 0.16 -16.12 -5.94
CA ILE A 311 1.30 -15.56 -5.20
C ILE A 311 1.15 -14.04 -5.20
N ASP A 312 1.01 -13.49 -4.02
CA ASP A 312 0.89 -12.05 -3.86
C ASP A 312 2.29 -11.42 -3.81
N ILE A 313 2.55 -10.50 -4.73
CA ILE A 313 3.82 -9.78 -4.87
C ILE A 313 3.59 -8.28 -4.83
N GLU A 314 4.59 -7.55 -4.38
CA GLU A 314 4.67 -6.10 -4.50
C GLU A 314 5.82 -5.72 -5.42
N ILE A 315 5.56 -4.85 -6.38
CA ILE A 315 6.61 -4.28 -7.22
C ILE A 315 7.29 -3.18 -6.41
N GLN A 316 8.59 -3.36 -6.14
CA GLN A 316 9.43 -2.35 -5.53
C GLN A 316 9.91 -1.41 -6.64
N ALA A 317 9.02 -0.55 -7.13
CA ALA A 317 9.43 0.48 -8.08
C ALA A 317 10.37 1.45 -7.40
N SER A 318 11.31 2.00 -8.16
CA SER A 318 12.08 3.17 -7.71
C SER A 318 11.06 4.25 -7.40
N ALA A 319 10.86 4.50 -6.12
CA ALA A 319 9.85 5.43 -5.67
C ALA A 319 10.12 6.80 -6.32
N SER A 320 9.08 7.45 -6.79
CA SER A 320 9.13 8.79 -7.39
C SER A 320 9.94 9.72 -6.48
N ASN A 321 11.11 10.15 -6.95
CA ASN A 321 11.97 11.01 -6.16
C ASN A 321 11.48 12.45 -6.27
N GLY A 322 10.71 12.88 -5.30
CA GLY A 322 10.12 14.21 -5.25
C GLY A 322 10.26 14.88 -3.88
N LEU A 323 9.44 15.88 -3.63
CA LEU A 323 9.29 16.49 -2.32
C LEU A 323 8.10 15.84 -1.62
N LYS A 324 8.33 15.33 -0.42
CA LYS A 324 7.29 14.66 0.38
C LYS A 324 6.59 15.69 1.26
N ILE A 325 5.27 15.77 1.15
CA ILE A 325 4.43 16.68 1.94
C ILE A 325 3.18 15.95 2.47
N PRO A 326 2.62 16.36 3.63
CA PRO A 326 1.36 15.83 4.13
C PRO A 326 0.18 16.23 3.24
N LEU A 327 -0.82 15.36 3.06
CA LEU A 327 -2.04 15.68 2.32
C LEU A 327 -2.84 16.83 2.99
N SER A 328 -2.79 16.95 4.32
CA SER A 328 -3.45 18.01 5.08
C SER A 328 -2.95 19.42 4.75
N SER A 329 -1.75 19.53 4.18
CA SER A 329 -1.16 20.82 3.80
C SER A 329 -1.66 21.35 2.45
N ILE A 330 -2.32 20.50 1.65
CA ILE A 330 -2.76 20.85 0.30
C ILE A 330 -4.00 21.72 0.35
N VAL A 331 -3.98 22.79 -0.41
CA VAL A 331 -5.08 23.73 -0.61
C VAL A 331 -5.29 24.01 -2.08
N GLU A 332 -6.47 24.52 -2.42
CA GLU A 332 -6.78 25.03 -3.75
C GLU A 332 -6.94 26.55 -3.70
N LYS A 333 -6.34 27.27 -4.66
CA LYS A 333 -6.47 28.71 -4.83
C LYS A 333 -6.92 29.01 -6.24
N ASP A 334 -7.89 29.91 -6.36
CA ASP A 334 -8.39 30.42 -7.65
C ASP A 334 -7.46 31.46 -8.26
N PHE A 335 -7.30 31.37 -9.58
CA PHE A 335 -6.55 32.30 -10.42
C PHE A 335 -7.40 32.73 -11.59
N TYR A 336 -7.16 33.98 -12.11
CA TYR A 336 -7.66 34.29 -13.43
C TYR A 336 -6.86 33.54 -14.49
N THR A 337 -7.55 33.08 -15.52
CA THR A 337 -6.92 32.42 -16.66
C THR A 337 -6.96 33.38 -17.84
N ILE A 338 -5.80 33.65 -18.44
CA ILE A 338 -5.62 34.53 -19.61
C ILE A 338 -4.91 33.71 -20.69
N PRO A 339 -5.38 33.72 -21.94
CA PRO A 339 -4.71 32.97 -23.00
C PRO A 339 -3.24 33.41 -23.14
N LYS A 340 -2.34 32.43 -23.29
CA LYS A 340 -0.90 32.65 -23.42
C LYS A 340 -0.52 33.58 -24.58
N SER A 341 -1.34 33.63 -25.62
CA SER A 341 -1.14 34.51 -26.77
C SER A 341 -1.20 36.00 -26.43
N TYR A 342 -1.76 36.38 -25.27
CA TYR A 342 -1.82 37.76 -24.75
C TYR A 342 -0.64 38.10 -23.84
N MET A 343 0.18 37.10 -23.45
CA MET A 343 1.35 37.31 -22.62
C MET A 343 2.44 38.06 -23.41
N THR A 344 3.01 39.08 -22.79
CA THR A 344 4.11 39.85 -23.38
C THR A 344 5.17 40.20 -22.32
N THR A 345 6.26 40.78 -22.74
CA THR A 345 7.31 41.29 -21.83
C THR A 345 7.29 42.81 -21.79
N GLY A 346 7.52 43.38 -20.62
CA GLY A 346 7.52 44.84 -20.42
C GLY A 346 8.76 45.48 -21.00
N GLY A 347 8.59 46.28 -22.04
CA GLY A 347 9.57 47.21 -22.60
C GLY A 347 11.04 46.81 -22.46
N ASN A 348 11.74 47.39 -21.49
CA ASN A 348 13.16 47.14 -21.23
C ASN A 348 13.41 46.09 -20.13
N THR A 349 12.40 45.36 -19.67
CA THR A 349 12.51 44.34 -18.61
C THR A 349 12.20 42.98 -19.18
N SER A 350 12.78 41.91 -18.61
CA SER A 350 12.44 40.54 -18.91
C SER A 350 11.22 40.04 -18.13
N THR A 351 10.45 40.94 -17.51
CA THR A 351 9.28 40.59 -16.70
C THR A 351 8.09 40.31 -17.62
N TYR A 352 7.43 39.19 -17.39
CA TYR A 352 6.19 38.85 -18.07
C TYR A 352 5.01 39.64 -17.53
N GLY A 353 4.04 39.90 -18.40
CA GLY A 353 2.81 40.59 -18.04
C GLY A 353 1.86 40.69 -19.22
N PHE A 354 0.92 41.60 -19.14
CA PHE A 354 -0.14 41.78 -20.11
C PHE A 354 -0.37 43.27 -20.40
N LEU A 355 -0.82 43.58 -21.60
CA LEU A 355 -1.24 44.93 -21.98
C LEU A 355 -2.70 45.12 -21.57
N CYS A 356 -2.98 45.97 -20.59
CA CYS A 356 -4.33 46.21 -20.09
C CYS A 356 -4.82 47.59 -20.65
N GLU A 357 -6.06 47.58 -21.16
CA GLU A 357 -6.74 48.81 -21.61
C GLU A 357 -7.63 49.33 -20.47
N HIS A 358 -7.48 50.61 -20.16
CA HIS A 358 -8.36 51.31 -19.23
C HIS A 358 -8.60 52.76 -19.64
N TYR A 359 -9.67 53.37 -19.13
CA TYR A 359 -9.98 54.76 -19.42
C TYR A 359 -9.38 55.68 -18.39
N VAL A 360 -8.56 56.65 -18.86
CA VAL A 360 -8.05 57.77 -18.06
C VAL A 360 -8.57 59.04 -18.66
N ASN A 361 -9.29 59.85 -17.90
CA ASN A 361 -9.90 61.12 -18.37
C ASN A 361 -10.73 60.99 -19.68
N ASN A 362 -11.43 59.88 -19.87
CA ASN A 362 -12.22 59.55 -21.05
C ASN A 362 -11.40 59.19 -22.32
N GLU A 363 -10.10 59.05 -22.19
CA GLU A 363 -9.21 58.50 -23.23
C GLU A 363 -8.84 57.07 -22.95
N LEU A 364 -8.85 56.21 -23.96
CA LEU A 364 -8.42 54.81 -23.85
C LEU A 364 -6.88 54.74 -23.80
N VAL A 365 -6.35 54.28 -22.69
CA VAL A 365 -4.91 54.12 -22.46
C VAL A 365 -4.58 52.64 -22.34
N THR A 366 -3.49 52.22 -22.97
CA THR A 366 -2.93 50.86 -22.83
C THR A 366 -1.70 50.90 -21.96
N GLU A 367 -1.73 50.13 -20.87
CA GLU A 367 -0.62 50.04 -19.93
C GLU A 367 -0.14 48.61 -19.79
N PHE A 368 1.18 48.43 -19.67
CA PHE A 368 1.74 47.12 -19.35
C PHE A 368 1.64 46.86 -17.85
N ILE A 369 0.95 45.79 -17.48
CA ILE A 369 0.83 45.30 -16.11
C ILE A 369 1.69 44.07 -15.96
N ALA A 370 2.75 44.14 -15.15
CA ALA A 370 3.55 43.01 -14.76
C ALA A 370 2.72 42.08 -13.88
N ALA A 371 2.74 40.79 -14.16
CA ALA A 371 1.96 39.81 -13.41
C ALA A 371 2.75 38.54 -13.18
N ASP A 372 2.61 37.97 -11.98
CA ASP A 372 3.15 36.70 -11.62
C ASP A 372 2.32 35.60 -12.29
N ILE A 373 2.95 34.81 -13.16
CA ILE A 373 2.32 33.69 -13.85
C ILE A 373 2.67 32.40 -13.11
N TYR A 374 1.74 31.90 -12.30
CA TYR A 374 1.94 30.75 -11.44
C TYR A 374 2.03 29.43 -12.21
N ALA A 375 1.29 29.29 -13.30
CA ALA A 375 1.33 28.14 -14.19
C ALA A 375 0.91 28.53 -15.61
N VAL A 376 1.32 27.72 -16.58
CA VAL A 376 0.76 27.74 -17.93
C VAL A 376 0.28 26.32 -18.23
N LYS A 377 -1.04 26.15 -18.43
CA LYS A 377 -1.69 24.87 -18.74
C LYS A 377 -2.70 25.09 -19.85
N ASP A 378 -2.76 24.19 -20.79
CA ASP A 378 -3.72 24.23 -21.91
C ASP A 378 -3.74 25.60 -22.63
N ASP A 379 -2.56 26.16 -22.88
CA ASP A 379 -2.35 27.49 -23.47
C ASP A 379 -3.01 28.66 -22.68
N MET A 380 -3.30 28.45 -21.40
CA MET A 380 -3.80 29.48 -20.49
C MET A 380 -2.76 29.80 -19.40
N CYS A 381 -2.49 31.10 -19.17
CA CYS A 381 -1.69 31.61 -18.07
C CYS A 381 -2.56 31.78 -16.83
N TYR A 382 -2.12 31.21 -15.70
CA TYR A 382 -2.77 31.37 -14.39
C TYR A 382 -2.13 32.53 -13.66
N VAL A 383 -2.90 33.58 -13.43
CA VAL A 383 -2.43 34.87 -12.89
C VAL A 383 -3.15 35.19 -11.59
N ASP A 384 -2.44 35.73 -10.61
CA ASP A 384 -3.02 36.10 -9.33
C ASP A 384 -4.20 37.07 -9.51
N MET A 385 -5.31 36.80 -8.82
CA MET A 385 -6.52 37.63 -8.91
C MET A 385 -6.34 39.06 -8.40
N ASN A 386 -5.28 39.34 -7.66
CA ASN A 386 -4.94 40.69 -7.23
C ASN A 386 -4.27 41.53 -8.35
N SER A 387 -3.82 40.88 -9.42
CA SER A 387 -3.14 41.60 -10.55
C SER A 387 -4.12 42.27 -11.50
N PHE A 388 -5.35 41.79 -11.57
CA PHE A 388 -6.38 42.29 -12.49
C PHE A 388 -7.76 42.33 -11.81
N GLY A 389 -8.60 43.27 -12.22
CA GLY A 389 -10.01 43.28 -11.87
C GLY A 389 -10.86 42.43 -12.79
N GLN A 390 -11.99 41.91 -12.28
CA GLN A 390 -12.97 41.28 -13.12
C GLN A 390 -13.54 42.27 -14.12
N GLY A 391 -13.45 41.98 -15.42
CA GLY A 391 -13.90 42.81 -16.49
C GLY A 391 -12.78 43.63 -17.14
N ASP A 392 -11.54 43.60 -16.63
CA ASP A 392 -10.40 44.23 -17.27
C ASP A 392 -10.20 43.70 -18.68
N THR A 393 -9.84 44.59 -19.62
CA THR A 393 -9.63 44.23 -21.02
C THR A 393 -8.13 44.14 -21.30
N ILE A 394 -7.69 42.98 -21.72
CA ILE A 394 -6.32 42.64 -22.11
C ILE A 394 -6.21 42.66 -23.64
N LEU A 395 -5.21 43.40 -24.14
CA LEU A 395 -4.91 43.53 -25.56
C LEU A 395 -3.80 42.54 -25.98
N GLN A 396 -3.99 41.84 -27.07
CA GLN A 396 -2.94 40.98 -27.63
C GLN A 396 -1.89 41.84 -28.34
N THR A 397 -0.60 41.59 -28.08
CA THR A 397 0.51 42.25 -28.79
C THR A 397 0.41 41.90 -30.29
N ASP A 398 0.61 42.91 -31.14
CA ASP A 398 0.58 42.82 -32.60
C ASP A 398 -0.79 42.41 -33.21
N SER A 399 -1.86 42.49 -32.43
CA SER A 399 -3.23 42.23 -32.84
C SER A 399 -4.17 43.30 -32.27
N ARG A 400 -5.41 43.33 -32.78
CA ARG A 400 -6.50 44.13 -32.17
C ARG A 400 -7.43 43.28 -31.31
N ASP A 401 -7.06 42.04 -31.09
CA ASP A 401 -7.86 41.12 -30.32
C ASP A 401 -7.82 41.48 -28.84
N ARG A 402 -8.98 41.38 -28.20
CA ARG A 402 -9.20 41.71 -26.79
C ARG A 402 -9.72 40.51 -26.04
N TYR A 403 -9.21 40.35 -24.84
CA TYR A 403 -9.69 39.31 -23.90
C TYR A 403 -10.20 39.99 -22.64
N THR A 404 -11.39 39.65 -22.20
CA THR A 404 -11.97 40.18 -20.95
C THR A 404 -11.65 39.22 -19.81
N VAL A 405 -10.95 39.71 -18.77
CA VAL A 405 -10.60 38.94 -17.58
C VAL A 405 -11.85 38.58 -16.79
N GLY A 406 -12.02 37.30 -16.48
CA GLY A 406 -13.19 36.85 -15.72
C GLY A 406 -13.25 35.34 -15.51
N THR A 407 -12.64 34.58 -16.41
CA THR A 407 -12.57 33.13 -16.28
C THR A 407 -11.58 32.76 -15.18
N LYS A 408 -12.00 31.86 -14.26
CA LYS A 408 -11.22 31.39 -13.12
C LYS A 408 -10.94 29.91 -13.23
N ALA A 409 -9.77 29.50 -12.75
CA ALA A 409 -9.45 28.09 -12.54
C ALA A 409 -8.58 27.93 -11.29
N ALA A 410 -8.76 26.81 -10.58
CA ALA A 410 -8.02 26.53 -9.37
C ALA A 410 -6.68 25.85 -9.66
N LEU A 411 -5.66 26.17 -8.86
CA LEU A 411 -4.41 25.44 -8.78
C LEU A 411 -4.25 24.84 -7.38
N GLN A 412 -3.76 23.62 -7.34
CA GLN A 412 -3.35 23.00 -6.08
C GLN A 412 -2.01 23.57 -5.62
N GLY A 413 -1.90 23.78 -4.33
CA GLY A 413 -0.71 24.33 -3.70
C GLY A 413 -0.68 24.11 -2.20
N VAL A 414 0.29 24.73 -1.57
CA VAL A 414 0.46 24.77 -0.12
C VAL A 414 0.77 26.19 0.34
N TYR A 415 0.48 26.52 1.59
CA TYR A 415 0.96 27.74 2.20
C TYR A 415 2.31 27.52 2.86
N CYS A 416 3.32 28.32 2.46
CA CYS A 416 4.64 28.35 3.07
C CYS A 416 4.72 29.49 4.09
N ALA A 417 5.37 29.21 5.21
CA ALA A 417 5.75 30.23 6.19
C ALA A 417 6.98 31.01 5.68
N ASN A 418 6.81 32.26 5.38
CA ASN A 418 7.89 33.15 4.92
C ASN A 418 7.92 34.41 5.76
N THR A 419 8.99 34.60 6.53
CA THR A 419 9.23 35.82 7.38
C THR A 419 8.01 36.22 8.23
N GLY A 420 7.22 35.25 8.72
CA GLY A 420 6.06 35.49 9.59
C GLY A 420 4.73 35.64 8.85
N TYR A 421 4.69 35.46 7.55
CA TYR A 421 3.47 35.46 6.72
C TYR A 421 3.35 34.16 5.93
N THR A 422 2.11 33.85 5.52
CA THR A 422 1.80 32.74 4.63
C THR A 422 1.89 33.17 3.17
N ILE A 423 2.57 32.39 2.34
CA ILE A 423 2.65 32.60 0.88
C ILE A 423 2.19 31.32 0.20
N PHE A 424 1.32 31.45 -0.79
CA PHE A 424 0.88 30.31 -1.61
C PHE A 424 2.02 29.85 -2.55
N ARG A 425 2.25 28.52 -2.60
CA ARG A 425 3.18 27.88 -3.51
C ARG A 425 2.47 26.75 -4.24
N THR A 426 2.64 26.71 -5.57
CA THR A 426 2.03 25.67 -6.41
C THR A 426 2.70 24.32 -6.20
N ILE A 427 1.93 23.26 -6.39
CA ILE A 427 2.45 21.90 -6.39
C ILE A 427 1.95 21.13 -7.61
N GLU A 428 2.74 20.14 -8.03
CA GLU A 428 2.35 19.15 -9.02
C GLU A 428 2.50 17.78 -8.38
N ILE A 429 1.38 17.13 -8.09
CA ILE A 429 1.35 15.83 -7.41
C ILE A 429 1.78 14.76 -8.42
N VAL A 430 2.79 13.98 -8.05
CA VAL A 430 3.30 12.83 -8.81
C VAL A 430 2.71 11.54 -8.28
N GLU A 431 2.65 11.41 -6.95
CA GLU A 431 2.17 10.21 -6.27
C GLU A 431 1.58 10.58 -4.91
N GLN A 432 0.57 9.83 -4.45
CA GLN A 432 -0.02 10.05 -3.11
C GLN A 432 -0.48 8.74 -2.47
N ASN A 433 -0.48 8.71 -1.14
CA ASN A 433 -1.12 7.68 -0.33
C ASN A 433 -2.16 8.32 0.62
N SER A 434 -2.58 7.63 1.67
CA SER A 434 -3.58 8.15 2.63
C SER A 434 -3.10 9.30 3.53
N GLU A 435 -1.79 9.55 3.63
CA GLU A 435 -1.23 10.53 4.58
C GLU A 435 -0.35 11.58 3.89
N TYR A 436 0.40 11.18 2.86
CA TYR A 436 1.41 12.00 2.20
C TYR A 436 1.28 11.96 0.68
N CYS A 437 1.79 12.98 0.02
CA CYS A 437 2.04 12.96 -1.42
C CYS A 437 3.50 13.33 -1.74
N ILE A 438 3.93 12.90 -2.92
CA ILE A 438 5.17 13.31 -3.56
C ILE A 438 4.82 14.31 -4.63
N VAL A 439 5.47 15.47 -4.57
CA VAL A 439 5.29 16.52 -5.56
C VAL A 439 6.58 16.73 -6.35
N ARG A 440 6.43 17.19 -7.58
CA ARG A 440 7.52 17.44 -8.52
C ARG A 440 8.45 18.54 -7.99
N LYS A 441 9.76 18.34 -8.14
CA LYS A 441 10.78 19.36 -7.87
C LYS A 441 10.86 20.35 -9.02
N GLY A 442 11.10 21.64 -8.70
CA GLY A 442 11.34 22.65 -9.72
C GLY A 442 10.08 23.14 -10.43
N THR A 443 8.90 22.94 -9.86
CA THR A 443 7.65 23.56 -10.32
C THR A 443 7.77 25.09 -10.21
N SER A 444 7.32 25.83 -11.24
CA SER A 444 7.24 27.30 -11.20
C SER A 444 6.43 27.75 -9.99
N TYR A 445 6.92 28.74 -9.25
CA TYR A 445 6.32 29.19 -7.97
C TYR A 445 6.05 28.04 -6.99
N GLY A 446 6.79 26.94 -7.15
CA GLY A 446 6.64 25.74 -6.32
C GLY A 446 7.43 25.80 -5.03
N ILE A 447 7.42 24.68 -4.32
CA ILE A 447 8.16 24.48 -3.08
C ILE A 447 9.55 23.90 -3.32
N SER A 448 10.43 24.14 -2.36
CA SER A 448 11.80 23.63 -2.33
C SER A 448 12.06 22.79 -1.08
N VAL A 449 13.19 22.06 -1.10
CA VAL A 449 13.66 21.33 0.09
C VAL A 449 13.92 22.32 1.21
N TYR A 450 13.50 21.98 2.42
CA TYR A 450 13.57 22.76 3.65
C TYR A 450 12.58 23.95 3.73
N ASP A 451 11.68 24.12 2.78
CA ASP A 451 10.56 25.06 2.97
C ASP A 451 9.72 24.60 4.16
N HIS A 452 9.24 25.57 4.93
CA HIS A 452 8.31 25.34 6.03
C HIS A 452 6.88 25.54 5.51
N ILE A 453 6.14 24.46 5.28
CA ILE A 453 4.75 24.52 4.84
C ILE A 453 3.81 24.38 6.04
N ILE A 454 2.64 24.97 5.95
CA ILE A 454 1.60 24.86 6.98
C ILE A 454 1.03 23.44 6.94
N LEU A 455 1.02 22.74 8.09
CA LEU A 455 0.59 21.36 8.18
C LEU A 455 -0.90 21.17 7.86
N GLU A 456 -1.73 22.13 8.31
CA GLU A 456 -3.17 22.17 8.02
C GLU A 456 -3.48 23.40 7.18
N GLY A 457 -3.32 23.29 5.88
CA GLY A 457 -3.40 24.41 4.95
C GLY A 457 -4.74 25.13 4.95
N SER A 458 -5.84 24.40 5.19
CA SER A 458 -7.20 24.97 5.25
C SER A 458 -7.44 25.94 6.43
N ASN A 459 -6.57 25.95 7.43
CA ASN A 459 -6.73 26.76 8.63
C ASN A 459 -6.13 28.16 8.52
N VAL A 460 -5.47 28.49 7.43
CA VAL A 460 -4.83 29.77 7.16
C VAL A 460 -5.19 30.32 5.78
N ASN A 461 -5.06 31.62 5.63
CA ASN A 461 -5.22 32.29 4.34
C ASN A 461 -3.88 32.84 3.86
N GLU A 462 -3.79 33.19 2.59
CA GLU A 462 -2.61 33.88 2.04
C GLU A 462 -2.41 35.24 2.68
N ASN A 463 -1.15 35.63 2.88
CA ASN A 463 -0.73 36.88 3.56
C ASN A 463 -1.21 36.96 5.02
N GLU A 464 -1.63 35.88 5.63
CA GLU A 464 -1.97 35.83 7.05
C GLU A 464 -0.69 35.83 7.90
N MET A 465 -0.69 36.66 8.96
CA MET A 465 0.43 36.70 9.90
C MET A 465 0.40 35.48 10.80
N ILE A 466 1.49 34.73 10.80
CA ILE A 466 1.68 33.51 11.61
C ILE A 466 2.78 33.74 12.65
N TYR A 467 2.56 33.24 13.87
CA TYR A 467 3.46 33.40 15.01
C TYR A 467 3.97 32.03 15.52
#